data_027746a1cef283c4fe91abf5b983f910
#
_entry.id   027746a1cef283c4fe91abf5b983f910
#
_cell.length_a   1.000
_cell.length_b   1.000
_cell.length_c   1.000
_cell.angle_alpha   90.00
_cell.angle_beta   90.00
_cell.angle_gamma   90.00
#
_symmetry.space_group_name_H-M   'P 1'
#
loop_
_entity.id
_entity.type
_entity.pdbx_description
1 polymer ?
#
loop_
_entity_poly.entity_id
_entity_poly.type
_entity_poly.pdbx_seq_one_letter_code
_entity_poly.pdbx_strand_id
1 'polypeptide(L)'
;MNFWALKKDIPLKVLLLELKQRHNIFNLNLNTAEKNFQAIEIFLPDNPSLSAYVYTFGQNPNSYGIDLRYPITTHNIVGENENLSLDQALDIIAIHLFY
;
A
#
# COMPACT_ATOMS: atom_id res chain seq x y z
N MET A 1 -13.67 -5.74 5.84
CA MET A 1 -12.70 -5.09 6.75
C MET A 1 -13.10 -3.63 6.96
N ASN A 2 -13.12 -3.18 8.21
CA ASN A 2 -13.36 -1.77 8.53
C ASN A 2 -12.01 -1.05 8.62
N PHE A 3 -11.65 -0.30 7.58
CA PHE A 3 -10.36 0.39 7.52
C PHE A 3 -10.22 1.47 8.60
N TRP A 4 -11.35 2.06 9.04
CA TRP A 4 -11.31 3.11 10.07
C TRP A 4 -10.99 2.56 11.46
N ALA A 5 -11.13 1.25 11.67
CA ALA A 5 -10.77 0.58 12.92
C ALA A 5 -9.27 0.21 12.98
N LEU A 6 -8.52 0.37 11.90
CA LEU A 6 -7.09 0.08 11.88
C LEU A 6 -6.33 1.12 12.70
N LYS A 7 -5.31 0.65 13.42
CA LYS A 7 -4.39 1.52 14.17
C LYS A 7 -3.29 2.02 13.24
N LYS A 8 -3.68 2.81 12.25
CA LYS A 8 -2.78 3.34 11.23
C LYS A 8 -3.06 4.82 11.02
N ASP A 9 -2.09 5.50 10.41
CA ASP A 9 -2.22 6.92 10.07
C ASP A 9 -3.42 7.15 9.15
N ILE A 10 -4.08 8.29 9.32
CA ILE A 10 -5.29 8.62 8.55
C ILE A 10 -5.06 8.56 7.04
N PRO A 11 -3.96 9.12 6.48
CA PRO A 11 -3.71 9.02 5.04
C PRO A 11 -3.67 7.58 4.52
N LEU A 12 -3.19 6.62 5.32
CA LEU A 12 -3.18 5.21 4.93
C LEU A 12 -4.59 4.63 4.88
N LYS A 13 -5.46 5.03 5.81
CA LYS A 13 -6.87 4.61 5.81
C LYS A 13 -7.61 5.17 4.59
N VAL A 14 -7.34 6.43 4.26
CA VAL A 14 -7.92 7.06 3.06
C VAL A 14 -7.48 6.32 1.80
N LEU A 15 -6.20 5.99 1.70
CA LEU A 15 -5.68 5.25 0.55
C LEU A 15 -6.36 3.89 0.40
N LEU A 16 -6.54 3.14 1.49
CA LEU A 16 -7.21 1.84 1.43
C LEU A 16 -8.66 1.96 0.99
N LEU A 17 -9.38 2.96 1.52
CA LEU A 17 -10.77 3.20 1.15
C LEU A 17 -10.90 3.56 -0.33
N GLU A 18 -10.05 4.46 -0.83
CA GLU A 18 -10.05 4.86 -2.23
C GLU A 18 -9.67 3.72 -3.16
N LEU A 19 -8.71 2.90 -2.76
CA LEU A 19 -8.31 1.73 -3.53
C LEU A 19 -9.49 0.77 -3.71
N LYS A 20 -10.23 0.52 -2.63
CA LYS A 20 -11.42 -0.33 -2.66
C LYS A 20 -12.50 0.26 -3.57
N GLN A 21 -12.76 1.56 -3.45
CA GLN A 21 -13.85 2.23 -4.19
C GLN A 21 -13.52 2.41 -5.67
N ARG A 22 -12.31 2.89 -5.99
CA ARG A 22 -11.94 3.22 -7.36
C ARG A 22 -11.63 2.00 -8.21
N HIS A 23 -11.10 0.94 -7.60
CA HIS A 23 -10.63 -0.24 -8.33
C HIS A 23 -11.48 -1.49 -8.04
N ASN A 24 -12.57 -1.36 -7.28
CA ASN A 24 -13.48 -2.47 -6.94
C ASN A 24 -12.75 -3.66 -6.32
N ILE A 25 -11.80 -3.39 -5.44
CA ILE A 25 -10.96 -4.43 -4.86
C ILE A 25 -11.51 -4.81 -3.50
N PHE A 26 -12.06 -6.02 -3.40
CA PHE A 26 -12.72 -6.48 -2.18
C PHE A 26 -11.93 -7.56 -1.44
N ASN A 27 -10.87 -8.10 -2.01
CA ASN A 27 -10.08 -9.18 -1.43
C ASN A 27 -8.65 -8.78 -1.09
N LEU A 28 -8.48 -7.56 -0.60
CA LEU A 28 -7.21 -7.09 -0.08
C LEU A 28 -6.88 -7.75 1.25
N ASN A 29 -5.61 -8.10 1.43
CA ASN A 29 -5.08 -8.48 2.72
C ASN A 29 -3.99 -7.51 3.15
N LEU A 30 -3.89 -7.32 4.47
CA LEU A 30 -2.83 -6.52 5.08
C LEU A 30 -1.95 -7.43 5.92
N ASN A 31 -0.64 -7.17 5.88
CA ASN A 31 0.30 -7.90 6.73
C ASN A 31 0.13 -7.44 8.19
N THR A 32 -0.44 -8.32 9.02
CA THR A 32 -0.70 -8.01 10.43
C THR A 32 0.57 -7.94 11.28
N ALA A 33 1.70 -8.42 10.77
CA ALA A 33 2.99 -8.31 11.45
C ALA A 33 3.60 -6.92 11.33
N GLU A 34 3.11 -6.08 10.41
CA GLU A 34 3.58 -4.70 10.28
C GLU A 34 3.01 -3.85 11.40
N LYS A 35 3.87 -3.43 12.32
CA LYS A 35 3.47 -2.68 13.52
C LYS A 35 3.67 -1.17 13.41
N ASN A 36 4.37 -0.70 12.36
CA ASN A 36 4.58 0.73 12.19
C ASN A 36 3.23 1.43 11.92
N PHE A 37 2.91 2.42 12.74
CA PHE A 37 1.69 3.20 12.60
C PHE A 37 1.58 3.90 11.24
N GLN A 38 2.71 4.26 10.64
CA GLN A 38 2.79 4.98 9.36
C GLN A 38 3.16 4.07 8.19
N ALA A 39 2.86 2.78 8.28
CA ALA A 39 3.13 1.84 7.20
C ALA A 39 2.09 0.74 7.15
N ILE A 40 1.81 0.28 5.93
CA ILE A 40 0.98 -0.91 5.67
C ILE A 40 1.63 -1.71 4.56
N GLU A 41 1.45 -3.02 4.59
CA GLU A 41 1.82 -3.88 3.47
C GLU A 41 0.55 -4.53 2.92
N ILE A 42 0.29 -4.30 1.64
CA ILE A 42 -0.93 -4.77 0.94
C ILE A 42 -0.56 -5.89 0.00
N PHE A 43 -1.34 -6.96 0.01
CA PHE A 43 -1.16 -8.07 -0.92
C PHE A 43 -2.51 -8.72 -1.25
N LEU A 44 -2.54 -9.49 -2.33
CA LEU A 44 -3.70 -10.32 -2.66
C LEU A 44 -3.52 -11.71 -2.06
N PRO A 45 -4.60 -12.37 -1.60
CA PRO A 45 -4.51 -13.69 -0.99
C PRO A 45 -3.86 -14.73 -1.89
N ASP A 46 -4.05 -14.62 -3.20
CA ASP A 46 -3.56 -15.61 -4.17
C ASP A 46 -2.06 -15.51 -4.43
N ASN A 47 -1.44 -14.38 -4.10
CA ASN A 47 -0.01 -14.18 -4.34
C ASN A 47 0.60 -13.26 -3.28
N PRO A 48 0.76 -13.76 -2.04
CA PRO A 48 1.23 -12.92 -0.93
C PRO A 48 2.69 -12.46 -1.07
N SER A 49 3.46 -13.08 -1.96
CA SER A 49 4.85 -12.66 -2.21
C SER A 49 4.93 -11.40 -3.07
N LEU A 50 3.85 -11.05 -3.74
CA LEU A 50 3.75 -9.81 -4.51
C LEU A 50 2.98 -8.81 -3.66
N SER A 51 3.69 -7.83 -3.10
CA SER A 51 3.08 -6.88 -2.18
C SER A 51 3.52 -5.45 -2.46
N ALA A 52 2.77 -4.50 -1.90
CA ALA A 52 3.11 -3.10 -1.90
C ALA A 52 3.23 -2.64 -0.44
N TYR A 53 4.41 -2.18 -0.06
CA TYR A 53 4.67 -1.60 1.24
C TYR A 53 4.48 -0.09 1.14
N VAL A 54 3.39 0.42 1.70
CA VAL A 54 3.01 1.82 1.62
C VAL A 54 3.29 2.49 2.96
N TYR A 55 3.96 3.64 2.91
CA TYR A 55 4.33 4.34 4.13
C TYR A 55 4.13 5.86 3.98
N THR A 56 3.94 6.52 5.12
CA THR A 56 3.82 7.99 5.18
C THR A 56 4.97 8.63 5.93
N PHE A 57 5.78 7.83 6.66
CA PHE A 57 6.94 8.36 7.37
C PHE A 57 7.97 8.91 6.37
N GLY A 58 8.59 10.05 6.73
CA GLY A 58 9.60 10.66 5.87
C GLY A 58 9.06 11.30 4.59
N GLN A 59 7.75 11.33 4.41
CA GLN A 59 7.11 11.94 3.24
C GLN A 59 6.54 13.32 3.58
N ASN A 60 6.29 14.12 2.55
CA ASN A 60 5.58 15.39 2.72
C ASN A 60 4.15 15.13 3.22
N PRO A 61 3.50 16.11 3.88
CA PRO A 61 2.10 15.93 4.32
C PRO A 61 1.20 15.48 3.16
N ASN A 62 0.36 14.47 3.43
CA ASN A 62 -0.55 13.87 2.45
C ASN A 62 0.14 13.22 1.25
N SER A 63 1.40 12.85 1.41
CA SER A 63 2.16 12.14 0.39
C SER A 63 2.51 10.73 0.86
N TYR A 64 2.80 9.85 -0.10
CA TYR A 64 3.01 8.43 0.13
C TYR A 64 4.34 7.97 -0.45
N GLY A 65 4.98 7.01 0.22
CA GLY A 65 6.05 6.23 -0.35
C GLY A 65 5.57 4.80 -0.57
N ILE A 66 6.09 4.14 -1.60
CA ILE A 66 5.73 2.75 -1.90
C ILE A 66 6.99 1.97 -2.27
N ASP A 67 7.22 0.89 -1.54
CA ASP A 67 8.22 -0.12 -1.90
C ASP A 67 7.48 -1.28 -2.57
N LEU A 68 7.87 -1.60 -3.79
CA LEU A 68 7.27 -2.69 -4.55
C LEU A 68 8.04 -3.98 -4.29
N ARG A 69 7.35 -5.01 -3.81
CA ARG A 69 7.94 -6.30 -3.47
C ARG A 69 7.46 -7.37 -4.42
N TYR A 70 8.41 -8.14 -4.95
CA TYR A 70 8.18 -9.21 -5.92
C TYR A 70 8.53 -10.56 -5.30
N PRO A 71 8.01 -11.68 -5.84
CA PRO A 71 8.37 -13.01 -5.34
C PRO A 71 9.88 -13.28 -5.36
N ILE A 72 10.59 -12.68 -6.32
CA ILE A 72 12.06 -12.73 -6.38
C ILE A 72 12.60 -11.47 -5.73
N THR A 73 13.22 -11.61 -4.55
CA THR A 73 13.65 -10.48 -3.72
C THR A 73 14.67 -9.57 -4.41
N THR A 74 15.46 -10.09 -5.35
CA THR A 74 16.41 -9.28 -6.10
C THR A 74 15.76 -8.26 -7.02
N HIS A 75 14.46 -8.36 -7.25
CA HIS A 75 13.70 -7.44 -8.10
C HIS A 75 12.87 -6.43 -7.30
N ASN A 76 13.01 -6.40 -5.98
CA ASN A 76 12.27 -5.46 -5.16
C ASN A 76 12.73 -4.02 -5.45
N ILE A 77 11.75 -3.12 -5.53
CA ILE A 77 11.98 -1.69 -5.78
C ILE A 77 11.77 -0.97 -4.46
N VAL A 78 12.85 -0.41 -3.92
CA VAL A 78 12.86 0.24 -2.62
C VAL A 78 13.37 1.67 -2.78
N GLY A 79 12.64 2.64 -2.21
CA GLY A 79 13.05 4.04 -2.17
C GLY A 79 12.92 4.81 -3.46
N GLU A 80 12.33 4.23 -4.51
CA GLU A 80 12.18 4.90 -5.80
C GLU A 80 10.84 5.66 -5.93
N ASN A 81 9.81 5.21 -5.22
CA ASN A 81 8.47 5.79 -5.30
C ASN A 81 8.18 6.55 -4.02
N GLU A 82 8.58 7.81 -3.99
CA GLU A 82 8.42 8.65 -2.81
C GLU A 82 7.68 9.95 -3.11
N ASN A 83 7.10 10.55 -2.07
CA ASN A 83 6.34 11.80 -2.14
C ASN A 83 5.25 11.78 -3.20
N LEU A 84 4.57 10.63 -3.32
CA LEU A 84 3.51 10.42 -4.29
C LEU A 84 2.20 11.07 -3.81
N SER A 85 1.44 11.62 -4.75
CA SER A 85 0.05 11.99 -4.47
C SER A 85 -0.80 10.74 -4.25
N LEU A 86 -2.01 10.92 -3.71
CA LEU A 86 -2.96 9.81 -3.55
C LEU A 86 -3.24 9.13 -4.90
N ASP A 87 -3.49 9.90 -5.95
CA ASP A 87 -3.79 9.34 -7.27
C ASP A 87 -2.60 8.56 -7.84
N GLN A 88 -1.38 9.07 -7.71
CA GLN A 88 -0.17 8.37 -8.14
C GLN A 88 0.02 7.07 -7.35
N ALA A 89 -0.17 7.12 -6.05
CA ALA A 89 -0.04 5.95 -5.20
C ALA A 89 -1.05 4.86 -5.56
N LEU A 90 -2.30 5.25 -5.79
CA LEU A 90 -3.36 4.30 -6.19
C LEU A 90 -3.05 3.64 -7.52
N ASP A 91 -2.57 4.41 -8.51
CA ASP A 91 -2.22 3.88 -9.82
C ASP A 91 -1.06 2.88 -9.72
N ILE A 92 -0.03 3.19 -8.95
CA ILE A 92 1.13 2.32 -8.79
C ILE A 92 0.72 1.00 -8.11
N ILE A 93 -0.08 1.07 -7.06
CA ILE A 93 -0.57 -0.12 -6.37
C ILE A 93 -1.42 -0.98 -7.29
N ALA A 94 -2.33 -0.36 -8.04
CA ALA A 94 -3.21 -1.07 -8.95
C ALA A 94 -2.42 -1.79 -10.05
N ILE A 95 -1.46 -1.12 -10.65
CA ILE A 95 -0.60 -1.72 -11.69
C ILE A 95 0.21 -2.87 -11.12
N HIS A 96 0.78 -2.70 -9.92
CA HIS A 96 1.63 -3.71 -9.31
C HIS A 96 0.86 -4.97 -8.90
N LEU A 97 -0.32 -4.81 -8.31
CA LEU A 97 -1.07 -5.93 -7.73
C LEU A 97 -2.09 -6.54 -8.67
N PHE A 98 -2.66 -5.77 -9.60
CA PHE A 98 -3.82 -6.20 -10.38
C PHE A 98 -3.59 -6.31 -11.89
N TYR A 99 -2.46 -5.88 -12.36
CA TYR A 99 -2.07 -5.99 -13.77
C TYR A 99 -0.70 -6.72 -13.91
#